data_491a56549b305ec5df80c4899c77a2dd
#
_entry.id   491a56549b305ec5df80c4899c77a2dd
#
_cell.length_a   1.000
_cell.length_b   1.000
_cell.length_c   1.000
_cell.angle_alpha   90.00
_cell.angle_beta   90.00
_cell.angle_gamma   90.00
#
_symmetry.space_group_name_H-M   'P 1'
#
loop_
_entity.id
_entity.type
_entity.pdbx_description
1 polymer ?
#
loop_
_entity_poly.entity_id
_entity_poly.type
_entity_poly.pdbx_seq_one_letter_code
_entity_poly.pdbx_strand_id
1 'polypeptide(L)'
;MDEQSNKQKWFQGDSSHKFPELSKTAIGVADILNRYWWRRVWVIQEVALSKHATLHCGHVSLSWPPRDHLKSSIDNFRHYAERESGLEKLMKRMLDMLQIQLCEFDSVKPSLLDLIYQFHDRLSTDPRDRVFALLSLASDEEAAQNLPDYSLSQSIRL
;
A
#
# COMPACT_ATOMS: atom_id res chain seq x y z
N MET A 1 -32.78 -11.87 -5.63
CA MET A 1 -31.55 -12.49 -6.17
C MET A 1 -30.40 -11.86 -5.46
N ASP A 2 -29.78 -12.66 -4.60
CA ASP A 2 -29.15 -12.24 -3.35
C ASP A 2 -27.79 -11.56 -3.47
N GLU A 3 -27.77 -10.29 -3.09
CA GLU A 3 -26.55 -9.52 -2.87
C GLU A 3 -25.68 -10.07 -1.71
N GLN A 4 -26.28 -10.87 -0.83
CA GLN A 4 -25.58 -11.55 0.27
C GLN A 4 -24.73 -12.74 -0.18
N SER A 5 -25.10 -13.43 -1.27
CA SER A 5 -24.34 -14.57 -1.81
C SER A 5 -23.00 -14.14 -2.41
N ASN A 6 -22.88 -12.90 -2.87
CA ASN A 6 -21.65 -12.39 -3.49
C ASN A 6 -20.62 -11.89 -2.45
N LYS A 7 -21.06 -11.49 -1.26
CA LYS A 7 -20.16 -11.06 -0.17
C LYS A 7 -19.38 -12.21 0.48
N GLN A 8 -19.90 -13.43 0.46
CA GLN A 8 -19.25 -14.59 1.06
C GLN A 8 -18.14 -15.22 0.19
N LYS A 9 -18.14 -15.00 -1.12
CA LYS A 9 -17.09 -15.52 -2.03
C LYS A 9 -15.72 -14.87 -1.85
N TRP A 10 -15.65 -13.67 -1.24
CA TRP A 10 -14.39 -12.96 -1.02
C TRP A 10 -13.60 -13.48 0.19
N PHE A 11 -14.22 -14.28 1.06
CA PHE A 11 -13.65 -14.77 2.32
C PHE A 11 -13.16 -16.23 2.27
N GLN A 12 -13.37 -16.95 1.17
CA GLN A 12 -13.00 -18.37 1.02
C GLN A 12 -11.73 -18.61 0.20
N GLY A 13 -10.74 -17.73 0.31
CA GLY A 13 -9.39 -18.04 -0.14
C GLY A 13 -8.61 -18.68 1.00
N ASP A 14 -8.61 -19.99 1.09
CA ASP A 14 -7.69 -20.72 1.96
C ASP A 14 -6.25 -20.46 1.47
N SER A 15 -5.56 -19.53 2.11
CA SER A 15 -4.17 -19.17 1.80
C SER A 15 -3.16 -20.23 2.25
N SER A 16 -3.59 -21.25 3.01
CA SER A 16 -2.71 -22.33 3.46
C SER A 16 -2.10 -23.11 2.29
N HIS A 17 -2.80 -23.20 1.16
CA HIS A 17 -2.28 -23.82 -0.05
C HIS A 17 -1.25 -22.98 -0.82
N LYS A 18 -1.22 -21.66 -0.59
CA LYS A 18 -0.28 -20.74 -1.26
C LYS A 18 1.04 -20.58 -0.50
N PHE A 19 1.02 -20.80 0.81
CA PHE A 19 2.14 -20.57 1.70
C PHE A 19 2.26 -21.70 2.74
N PRO A 20 2.59 -22.93 2.33
CA PRO A 20 2.58 -24.10 3.22
C PRO A 20 3.64 -24.03 4.33
N GLU A 21 4.68 -23.21 4.15
CA GLU A 21 5.80 -23.04 5.10
C GLU A 21 5.50 -22.00 6.20
N LEU A 22 4.39 -21.26 6.10
CA LEU A 22 4.10 -20.15 7.01
C LEU A 22 3.40 -20.61 8.30
N SER A 23 3.70 -19.94 9.40
CA SER A 23 2.92 -20.06 10.64
C SER A 23 1.46 -19.62 10.44
N LYS A 24 0.53 -20.05 11.32
CA LYS A 24 -0.89 -19.62 11.26
C LYS A 24 -1.05 -18.11 11.28
N THR A 25 -0.23 -17.42 12.07
CA THR A 25 -0.23 -15.95 12.15
C THR A 25 0.23 -15.35 10.83
N ALA A 26 1.30 -15.89 10.25
CA ALA A 26 1.84 -15.43 8.97
C ALA A 26 0.85 -15.65 7.82
N ILE A 27 0.10 -16.75 7.82
CA ILE A 27 -0.99 -16.99 6.86
C ILE A 27 -2.07 -15.90 6.98
N GLY A 28 -2.49 -15.53 8.19
CA GLY A 28 -3.45 -14.46 8.41
C GLY A 28 -2.94 -13.09 7.93
N VAL A 29 -1.67 -12.79 8.18
CA VAL A 29 -1.01 -11.57 7.67
C VAL A 29 -0.95 -11.59 6.14
N ALA A 30 -0.57 -12.72 5.55
CA ALA A 30 -0.52 -12.90 4.09
C ALA A 30 -1.90 -12.66 3.46
N ASP A 31 -2.98 -13.18 4.06
CA ASP A 31 -4.35 -12.96 3.61
C ASP A 31 -4.73 -11.49 3.59
N ILE A 32 -4.42 -10.78 4.67
CA ILE A 32 -4.70 -9.33 4.77
C ILE A 32 -3.91 -8.57 3.70
N LEU A 33 -2.59 -8.79 3.62
CA LEU A 33 -1.70 -8.06 2.72
C LEU A 33 -1.89 -8.41 1.24
N ASN A 34 -2.48 -9.56 0.93
CA ASN A 34 -2.79 -9.95 -0.45
C ASN A 34 -4.10 -9.34 -0.97
N ARG A 35 -4.86 -8.63 -0.14
CA ARG A 35 -6.09 -7.99 -0.55
C ARG A 35 -5.84 -6.91 -1.59
N TYR A 36 -6.82 -6.74 -2.50
CA TYR A 36 -6.74 -5.79 -3.60
C TYR A 36 -6.47 -4.34 -3.14
N TRP A 37 -6.97 -3.95 -1.98
CA TRP A 37 -6.73 -2.62 -1.39
C TRP A 37 -5.24 -2.26 -1.34
N TRP A 38 -4.38 -3.16 -0.87
CA TRP A 38 -2.93 -2.96 -0.79
C TRP A 38 -2.24 -2.79 -2.15
N ARG A 39 -2.92 -3.14 -3.22
CA ARG A 39 -2.36 -3.11 -4.58
C ARG A 39 -2.71 -1.82 -5.33
N ARG A 40 -3.68 -1.03 -4.85
CA ARG A 40 -4.12 0.20 -5.49
C ARG A 40 -3.10 1.32 -5.27
N VAL A 41 -2.80 2.08 -6.33
CA VAL A 41 -1.86 3.20 -6.26
C VAL A 41 -2.38 4.33 -5.36
N TRP A 42 -3.67 4.67 -5.42
CA TRP A 42 -4.27 5.75 -4.64
C TRP A 42 -4.19 5.54 -3.13
N VAL A 43 -4.15 4.30 -2.67
CA VAL A 43 -4.01 3.97 -1.25
C VAL A 43 -2.72 4.53 -0.65
N ILE A 44 -1.68 4.68 -1.46
CA ILE A 44 -0.39 5.25 -1.01
C ILE A 44 -0.61 6.67 -0.51
N GLN A 45 -1.28 7.52 -1.30
CA GLN A 45 -1.60 8.89 -0.93
C GLN A 45 -2.57 8.97 0.24
N GLU A 46 -3.63 8.13 0.24
CA GLU A 46 -4.61 8.05 1.31
C GLU A 46 -3.94 7.79 2.67
N VAL A 47 -2.97 6.88 2.73
CA VAL A 47 -2.26 6.53 3.96
C VAL A 47 -1.18 7.56 4.31
N ALA A 48 -0.35 7.97 3.34
CA ALA A 48 0.76 8.88 3.58
C ALA A 48 0.32 10.24 4.14
N LEU A 49 -0.78 10.79 3.62
CA LEU A 49 -1.30 12.09 4.04
C LEU A 49 -2.27 12.01 5.24
N SER A 50 -2.60 10.80 5.68
CA SER A 50 -3.50 10.61 6.81
C SER A 50 -2.81 10.92 8.13
N LYS A 51 -3.44 11.75 8.96
CA LYS A 51 -3.01 12.00 10.35
C LYS A 51 -3.35 10.81 11.26
N HIS A 52 -4.47 10.16 11.00
CA HIS A 52 -4.97 9.02 11.74
C HIS A 52 -5.63 8.06 10.76
N ALA A 53 -5.20 6.82 10.74
CA ALA A 53 -5.81 5.78 9.94
C ALA A 53 -6.16 4.57 10.81
N THR A 54 -7.22 3.87 10.43
CA THR A 54 -7.65 2.63 11.08
C THR A 54 -7.95 1.59 10.00
N LEU A 55 -7.32 0.44 10.12
CA LEU A 55 -7.61 -0.70 9.27
C LEU A 55 -8.79 -1.47 9.84
N HIS A 56 -9.79 -1.73 9.03
CA HIS A 56 -10.93 -2.56 9.39
C HIS A 56 -10.89 -3.88 8.61
N CYS A 57 -11.01 -4.99 9.31
CA CYS A 57 -11.13 -6.32 8.74
C CYS A 57 -12.29 -7.07 9.40
N GLY A 58 -13.45 -7.06 8.76
CA GLY A 58 -14.69 -7.54 9.36
C GLY A 58 -15.06 -6.69 10.59
N HIS A 59 -15.17 -7.35 11.75
CA HIS A 59 -15.47 -6.70 13.03
C HIS A 59 -14.21 -6.31 13.83
N VAL A 60 -13.04 -6.60 13.30
CA VAL A 60 -11.76 -6.24 13.93
C VAL A 60 -11.25 -4.93 13.36
N SER A 61 -10.78 -4.06 14.25
CA SER A 61 -10.16 -2.77 13.89
C SER A 61 -8.76 -2.71 14.47
N LEU A 62 -7.81 -2.22 13.65
CA LEU A 62 -6.43 -2.01 14.05
C LEU A 62 -6.04 -0.57 13.71
N SER A 63 -5.57 0.17 14.70
CA SER A 63 -5.03 1.51 14.48
C SER A 63 -3.73 1.42 13.69
N TRP A 64 -3.62 2.25 12.65
CA TRP A 64 -2.37 2.45 11.93
C TRP A 64 -1.34 3.08 12.86
N PRO A 65 -0.06 2.71 12.78
CA PRO A 65 0.96 3.26 13.69
C PRO A 65 1.00 4.79 13.66
N PRO A 66 0.94 5.46 14.82
CA PRO A 66 1.11 6.91 14.91
C PRO A 66 2.57 7.29 14.61
N ARG A 67 2.81 8.57 14.30
CA ARG A 67 4.13 9.10 13.92
C ARG A 67 5.26 8.62 14.82
N ASP A 68 5.08 8.73 16.13
CA ASP A 68 6.12 8.41 17.11
C ASP A 68 6.51 6.92 17.12
N HIS A 69 5.65 6.07 16.57
CA HIS A 69 5.85 4.62 16.52
C HIS A 69 6.18 4.11 15.11
N LEU A 70 6.23 4.98 14.07
CA LEU A 70 6.48 4.52 12.71
C LEU A 70 7.82 3.84 12.54
N LYS A 71 8.90 4.42 13.08
CA LYS A 71 10.25 3.83 12.99
C LYS A 71 10.29 2.45 13.62
N SER A 72 9.84 2.32 14.86
CA SER A 72 9.79 1.03 15.56
C SER A 72 8.89 0.02 14.87
N SER A 73 7.79 0.47 14.28
CA SER A 73 6.89 -0.41 13.50
C SER A 73 7.56 -0.91 12.23
N ILE A 74 8.28 -0.06 11.50
CA ILE A 74 9.05 -0.45 10.32
C ILE A 74 10.08 -1.52 10.67
N ASP A 75 10.84 -1.32 11.76
CA ASP A 75 11.87 -2.26 12.21
C ASP A 75 11.25 -3.60 12.63
N ASN A 76 10.15 -3.58 13.39
CA ASN A 76 9.44 -4.78 13.79
C ASN A 76 8.88 -5.55 12.59
N PHE A 77 8.26 -4.86 11.62
CA PHE A 77 7.75 -5.51 10.41
C PHE A 77 8.86 -6.07 9.53
N ARG A 78 9.98 -5.36 9.41
CA ARG A 78 11.15 -5.86 8.66
C ARG A 78 11.68 -7.13 9.30
N HIS A 79 11.91 -7.11 10.61
CA HIS A 79 12.37 -8.28 11.35
C HIS A 79 11.41 -9.47 11.25
N TYR A 80 10.10 -9.22 11.28
CA TYR A 80 9.08 -10.25 11.09
C TYR A 80 9.13 -10.84 9.67
N ALA A 81 9.26 -10.00 8.64
CA ALA A 81 9.38 -10.45 7.26
C ALA A 81 10.62 -11.33 7.01
N GLU A 82 11.74 -11.01 7.65
CA GLU A 82 12.98 -11.80 7.55
C GLU A 82 12.84 -13.19 8.17
N ARG A 83 11.99 -13.35 9.18
CA ARG A 83 11.76 -14.63 9.87
C ARG A 83 10.75 -15.53 9.17
N GLU A 84 9.82 -14.97 8.46
CA GLU A 84 8.72 -15.68 7.78
C GLU A 84 8.97 -15.70 6.27
N SER A 85 9.71 -16.71 5.83
CA SER A 85 10.04 -16.92 4.42
C SER A 85 8.77 -16.91 3.54
N GLY A 86 8.79 -16.10 2.47
CA GLY A 86 7.67 -15.96 1.53
C GLY A 86 6.73 -14.79 1.81
N LEU A 87 6.89 -14.05 2.94
CA LEU A 87 6.13 -12.84 3.22
C LEU A 87 6.80 -11.55 2.71
N GLU A 88 8.07 -11.58 2.33
CA GLU A 88 8.87 -10.39 2.03
C GLU A 88 8.17 -9.48 1.00
N LYS A 89 7.67 -10.07 -0.09
CA LYS A 89 7.01 -9.33 -1.16
C LYS A 89 5.68 -8.68 -0.73
N LEU A 90 4.93 -9.34 0.16
CA LEU A 90 3.67 -8.80 0.69
C LEU A 90 3.95 -7.74 1.75
N MET A 91 4.87 -8.01 2.65
CA MET A 91 5.29 -7.08 3.70
C MET A 91 5.93 -5.82 3.12
N LYS A 92 6.66 -5.94 2.00
CA LYS A 92 7.23 -4.80 1.29
C LYS A 92 6.18 -3.72 1.00
N ARG A 93 4.99 -4.10 0.55
CA ARG A 93 3.92 -3.14 0.24
C ARG A 93 3.51 -2.31 1.45
N MET A 94 3.43 -2.93 2.62
CA MET A 94 3.12 -2.22 3.86
C MET A 94 4.30 -1.38 4.34
N LEU A 95 5.52 -1.93 4.26
CA LEU A 95 6.75 -1.21 4.61
C LEU A 95 6.93 0.05 3.75
N ASP A 96 6.71 -0.05 2.45
CA ASP A 96 6.77 1.11 1.54
C ASP A 96 5.79 2.22 1.96
N MET A 97 4.58 1.85 2.39
CA MET A 97 3.58 2.82 2.86
C MET A 97 3.95 3.46 4.21
N LEU A 98 4.52 2.70 5.12
CA LEU A 98 5.03 3.24 6.39
C LEU A 98 6.22 4.17 6.18
N GLN A 99 7.12 3.82 5.26
CA GLN A 99 8.28 4.63 4.92
C GLN A 99 7.90 5.96 4.28
N ILE A 100 6.98 5.94 3.29
CA ILE A 100 6.56 7.20 2.66
C ILE A 100 5.82 8.12 3.65
N GLN A 101 5.03 7.55 4.56
CA GLN A 101 4.40 8.33 5.61
C GLN A 101 5.44 8.94 6.57
N LEU A 102 6.51 8.22 6.89
CA LEU A 102 7.61 8.75 7.69
C LEU A 102 8.31 9.90 6.96
N CYS A 103 8.59 9.75 5.65
CA CYS A 103 9.16 10.81 4.82
C CYS A 103 8.28 12.07 4.83
N GLU A 104 6.96 11.92 4.72
CA GLU A 104 6.01 13.03 4.76
C GLU A 104 6.05 13.76 6.13
N PHE A 105 6.12 13.02 7.24
CA PHE A 105 6.23 13.60 8.58
C PHE A 105 7.58 14.29 8.83
N ASP A 106 8.66 13.74 8.32
CA ASP A 106 10.00 14.29 8.48
C ASP A 106 10.30 15.41 7.46
N SER A 107 9.33 15.72 6.56
CA SER A 107 9.46 16.70 5.47
C SER A 107 10.63 16.41 4.52
N VAL A 108 10.99 15.13 4.40
CA VAL A 108 12.02 14.64 3.46
C VAL A 108 11.32 13.92 2.34
N LYS A 109 10.90 14.65 1.32
CA LYS A 109 10.17 14.08 0.19
C LYS A 109 11.12 13.46 -0.85
N PRO A 110 10.82 12.25 -1.32
CA PRO A 110 11.55 11.65 -2.44
C PRO A 110 11.23 12.34 -3.77
N SER A 111 12.06 12.11 -4.79
CA SER A 111 11.74 12.58 -6.14
C SER A 111 10.55 11.82 -6.73
N LEU A 112 9.86 12.42 -7.71
CA LEU A 112 8.76 11.74 -8.41
C LEU A 112 9.23 10.45 -9.08
N LEU A 113 10.44 10.45 -9.64
CA LEU A 113 11.02 9.27 -10.29
C LEU A 113 11.25 8.13 -9.28
N ASP A 114 11.76 8.44 -8.10
CA ASP A 114 11.95 7.44 -7.04
C ASP A 114 10.61 6.84 -6.60
N LEU A 115 9.58 7.66 -6.47
CA LEU A 115 8.22 7.21 -6.14
C LEU A 115 7.64 6.29 -7.23
N ILE A 116 7.76 6.68 -8.50
CA ILE A 116 7.30 5.85 -9.62
C ILE A 116 8.02 4.50 -9.62
N TYR A 117 9.33 4.50 -9.39
CA TYR A 117 10.11 3.27 -9.31
C TYR A 117 9.73 2.42 -8.09
N GLN A 118 9.58 3.03 -6.92
CA GLN A 118 9.22 2.33 -5.68
C GLN A 118 7.85 1.67 -5.78
N PHE A 119 6.87 2.35 -6.39
CA PHE A 119 5.47 1.93 -6.44
C PHE A 119 5.03 1.38 -7.81
N HIS A 120 5.98 1.00 -8.68
CA HIS A 120 5.71 0.52 -10.04
C HIS A 120 4.78 -0.71 -10.11
N ASP A 121 4.73 -1.52 -9.04
CA ASP A 121 3.89 -2.73 -8.95
C ASP A 121 2.45 -2.46 -8.53
N ARG A 122 2.10 -1.19 -8.27
CA ARG A 122 0.75 -0.80 -7.87
C ARG A 122 -0.20 -0.76 -9.06
N LEU A 123 -1.45 -1.08 -8.80
CA LEU A 123 -2.49 -1.16 -9.81
C LEU A 123 -3.30 0.13 -9.88
N SER A 124 -3.65 0.53 -11.09
CA SER A 124 -4.59 1.60 -11.40
C SER A 124 -5.48 1.17 -12.55
N THR A 125 -6.69 1.69 -12.61
CA THR A 125 -7.59 1.52 -13.75
C THR A 125 -7.14 2.41 -14.90
N ASP A 126 -6.79 3.67 -14.59
CA ASP A 126 -6.21 4.62 -15.53
C ASP A 126 -4.68 4.61 -15.37
N PRO A 127 -3.89 4.38 -16.43
CA PRO A 127 -2.43 4.40 -16.35
C PRO A 127 -1.85 5.72 -15.82
N ARG A 128 -2.53 6.86 -16.04
CA ARG A 128 -2.12 8.18 -15.56
C ARG A 128 -2.12 8.28 -14.04
N ASP A 129 -2.99 7.52 -13.38
CA ASP A 129 -3.06 7.46 -11.92
C ASP A 129 -1.75 7.00 -11.28
N ARG A 130 -0.93 6.22 -12.00
CA ARG A 130 0.39 5.79 -11.52
C ARG A 130 1.35 6.95 -11.27
N VAL A 131 1.11 8.08 -11.94
CA VAL A 131 1.84 9.33 -11.73
C VAL A 131 1.05 10.25 -10.82
N PHE A 132 -0.23 10.47 -11.13
CA PHE A 132 -1.07 11.46 -10.44
C PHE A 132 -1.22 11.18 -8.95
N ALA A 133 -1.33 9.92 -8.55
CA ALA A 133 -1.43 9.53 -7.15
C ALA A 133 -0.13 9.78 -6.34
N LEU A 134 0.99 10.04 -7.01
CA LEU A 134 2.29 10.24 -6.38
C LEU A 134 2.74 11.70 -6.38
N LEU A 135 2.11 12.57 -7.20
CA LEU A 135 2.52 13.96 -7.37
C LEU A 135 2.58 14.73 -6.04
N SER A 136 1.57 14.57 -5.18
CA SER A 136 1.51 15.30 -3.90
C SER A 136 2.56 14.82 -2.88
N LEU A 137 3.15 13.65 -3.10
CA LEU A 137 4.17 13.05 -2.23
C LEU A 137 5.60 13.34 -2.70
N ALA A 138 5.74 13.87 -3.92
CA ALA A 138 7.03 14.16 -4.51
C ALA A 138 7.62 15.48 -4.00
N SER A 139 8.96 15.57 -4.05
CA SER A 139 9.73 16.78 -3.70
C SER A 139 9.89 17.73 -4.87
N ASP A 140 9.68 17.27 -6.09
CA ASP A 140 9.93 18.03 -7.29
C ASP A 140 8.94 19.20 -7.41
N GLU A 141 9.45 20.42 -7.60
CA GLU A 141 8.60 21.61 -7.76
C GLU A 141 7.66 21.47 -8.96
N GLU A 142 8.13 20.85 -10.04
CA GLU A 142 7.31 20.57 -11.22
C GLU A 142 6.17 19.62 -10.91
N ALA A 143 6.41 18.59 -10.07
CA ALA A 143 5.39 17.65 -9.63
C ALA A 143 4.32 18.35 -8.78
N ALA A 144 4.72 19.28 -7.92
CA ALA A 144 3.80 20.06 -7.08
C ALA A 144 2.94 21.05 -7.88
N GLN A 145 3.43 21.52 -9.03
CA GLN A 145 2.72 22.43 -9.92
C GLN A 145 1.81 21.75 -10.94
N ASN A 146 2.04 20.47 -11.21
CA ASN A 146 1.27 19.68 -12.19
C ASN A 146 0.03 19.10 -11.53
N LEU A 147 -1.12 19.74 -11.73
CA LEU A 147 -2.40 19.16 -11.33
C LEU A 147 -2.76 17.99 -12.25
N PRO A 148 -3.41 16.94 -11.73
CA PRO A 148 -3.90 15.84 -12.54
C PRO A 148 -4.83 16.33 -13.64
N ASP A 149 -4.43 16.16 -14.90
CA ASP A 149 -5.24 16.51 -16.07
C ASP A 149 -5.66 15.24 -16.84
N TYR A 150 -6.92 14.88 -16.70
CA TYR A 150 -7.52 13.74 -17.38
C TYR A 150 -8.03 14.07 -18.79
N SER A 151 -7.98 15.33 -19.24
CA SER A 151 -8.33 15.73 -20.61
C SER A 151 -7.24 15.32 -21.61
N LEU A 152 -6.01 15.15 -21.15
CA LEU A 152 -4.90 14.72 -22.00
C LEU A 152 -5.11 13.26 -22.44
N SER A 153 -4.94 13.02 -23.74
CA SER A 153 -5.10 11.68 -24.31
C SER A 153 -4.07 10.70 -23.73
N GLN A 154 -4.46 9.42 -23.58
CA GLN A 154 -3.61 8.33 -23.06
C GLN A 154 -2.41 7.96 -23.99
N SER A 155 -2.04 8.82 -24.92
CA SER A 155 -1.02 8.56 -25.95
C SER A 155 0.44 8.59 -25.44
N ILE A 156 0.66 8.54 -24.14
CA ILE A 156 2.00 8.31 -23.58
C ILE A 156 2.28 6.81 -23.68
N ARG A 157 2.86 6.39 -24.79
CA ARG A 157 3.57 5.11 -24.87
C ARG A 157 4.90 5.27 -24.14
N LEU A 158 4.99 4.68 -22.96
CA LEU A 158 6.27 4.45 -22.29
C LEU A 158 7.03 3.31 -22.98
#